data_1420e5884800902ca2d67ffa0af07019
#
_entry.id   1420e5884800902ca2d67ffa0af07019
#
_cell.length_a   1.000
_cell.length_b   1.000
_cell.length_c   1.000
_cell.angle_alpha   90.00
_cell.angle_beta   90.00
_cell.angle_gamma   90.00
#
_symmetry.space_group_name_H-M   'P 1'
#
loop_
_entity.id
_entity.type
_entity.pdbx_description
1 polymer ?
#
loop_
_entity_poly.entity_id
_entity_poly.type
_entity_poly.pdbx_seq_one_letter_code
_entity_poly.pdbx_strand_id
1 'polypeptide(L)'
;QDRLEKLVNIGCNTVETYIPWNFHETEKGNFNWNGMHDICRFIELADKLGLYMIIRPSPYICSEWEFGGLPAWLLKDRAMRLRCSYKPYLNAVDSYYSVLMPKLAPYQIDNGGNIIMMQIENEYGYYGNDTSYLEFLRDTMRKYGITVPFVTSDGPWSEFVFKSGMVCLLYTSDAADD
;
A
#
# COMPACT_ATOMS: atom_id res chain seq x y z
N GLN A 1 -4.37 18.30 -8.16
CA GLN A 1 -3.73 18.64 -9.43
C GLN A 1 -2.48 19.51 -9.21
N ASP A 2 -2.58 20.69 -8.58
CA ASP A 2 -1.45 21.64 -8.35
C ASP A 2 -0.17 20.96 -7.79
N ARG A 3 -0.31 20.02 -6.85
CA ARG A 3 0.84 19.30 -6.27
C ARG A 3 1.53 18.38 -7.29
N LEU A 4 0.76 17.70 -8.13
CA LEU A 4 1.31 16.84 -9.18
C LEU A 4 2.02 17.66 -10.26
N GLU A 5 1.44 18.81 -10.66
CA GLU A 5 2.08 19.73 -11.61
C GLU A 5 3.42 20.26 -11.09
N LYS A 6 3.51 20.54 -9.78
CA LYS A 6 4.77 20.93 -9.14
C LYS A 6 5.84 19.84 -9.18
N LEU A 7 5.45 18.57 -8.99
CA LEU A 7 6.38 17.44 -9.13
C LEU A 7 6.94 17.36 -10.55
N VAL A 8 6.08 17.48 -11.57
CA VAL A 8 6.53 17.49 -12.97
C VAL A 8 7.47 18.67 -13.25
N ASN A 9 7.14 19.86 -12.74
CA ASN A 9 7.94 21.07 -12.96
C ASN A 9 9.34 21.01 -12.35
N ILE A 10 9.54 20.22 -11.29
CA ILE A 10 10.87 19.98 -10.71
C ILE A 10 11.57 18.76 -11.30
N GLY A 11 11.00 18.11 -12.33
CA GLY A 11 11.62 17.03 -13.07
C GLY A 11 11.30 15.62 -12.56
N CYS A 12 10.36 15.46 -11.63
CA CYS A 12 9.91 14.13 -11.21
C CYS A 12 9.12 13.46 -12.33
N ASN A 13 9.35 12.17 -12.54
CA ASN A 13 8.60 11.31 -13.45
C ASN A 13 7.70 10.29 -12.75
N THR A 14 7.79 10.20 -11.43
CA THR A 14 7.07 9.22 -10.62
C THR A 14 6.57 9.87 -9.34
N VAL A 15 5.39 9.49 -8.89
CA VAL A 15 4.82 9.87 -7.60
C VAL A 15 4.47 8.65 -6.78
N GLU A 16 4.81 8.68 -5.51
CA GLU A 16 4.40 7.68 -4.53
C GLU A 16 3.23 8.22 -3.70
N THR A 17 2.24 7.37 -3.40
CA THR A 17 1.11 7.74 -2.55
C THR A 17 0.62 6.60 -1.70
N TYR A 18 0.16 6.96 -0.50
CA TYR A 18 -0.51 6.06 0.43
C TYR A 18 -2.01 5.98 0.17
N ILE A 19 -2.61 4.84 0.56
CA ILE A 19 -4.07 4.67 0.64
C ILE A 19 -4.40 4.23 2.06
N PRO A 20 -4.67 5.15 3.00
CA PRO A 20 -4.96 4.79 4.39
C PRO A 20 -6.29 4.05 4.48
N TRP A 21 -6.29 2.86 5.08
CA TRP A 21 -7.51 2.06 5.19
C TRP A 21 -8.60 2.77 6.00
N ASN A 22 -8.23 3.37 7.16
CA ASN A 22 -9.18 4.09 8.01
C ASN A 22 -9.81 5.33 7.36
N PHE A 23 -9.16 5.89 6.33
CA PHE A 23 -9.70 7.02 5.57
C PHE A 23 -10.82 6.59 4.64
N HIS A 24 -10.74 5.39 4.10
CA HIS A 24 -11.73 4.86 3.15
C HIS A 24 -12.82 3.99 3.80
N GLU A 25 -12.54 3.37 4.95
CA GLU A 25 -13.47 2.51 5.70
C GLU A 25 -13.49 2.93 7.18
N THR A 26 -14.11 4.09 7.46
CA THR A 26 -14.27 4.62 8.83
C THR A 26 -15.17 3.74 9.71
N GLU A 27 -16.13 3.08 9.09
CA GLU A 27 -17.01 2.09 9.71
C GLU A 27 -16.93 0.79 8.89
N LYS A 28 -16.89 -0.35 9.59
CA LYS A 28 -16.73 -1.66 8.98
C LYS A 28 -17.76 -1.92 7.87
N GLY A 29 -17.29 -2.19 6.68
CA GLY A 29 -18.10 -2.46 5.49
C GLY A 29 -18.67 -1.22 4.79
N ASN A 30 -18.42 -0.02 5.32
CA ASN A 30 -18.87 1.23 4.72
C ASN A 30 -17.70 1.98 4.09
N PHE A 31 -17.54 1.83 2.78
CA PHE A 31 -16.44 2.42 2.02
C PHE A 31 -16.82 3.75 1.38
N ASN A 32 -15.96 4.75 1.51
CA ASN A 32 -16.09 6.03 0.84
C ASN A 32 -14.96 6.20 -0.22
N TRP A 33 -15.37 6.42 -1.47
CA TRP A 33 -14.48 6.65 -2.61
C TRP A 33 -14.81 7.94 -3.35
N ASN A 34 -15.53 8.88 -2.71
CA ASN A 34 -16.00 10.11 -3.34
C ASN A 34 -15.17 11.32 -2.90
N GLY A 35 -15.11 12.33 -3.75
CA GLY A 35 -14.46 13.61 -3.46
C GLY A 35 -12.97 13.45 -3.14
N MET A 36 -12.55 13.79 -1.94
CA MET A 36 -11.14 13.65 -1.50
C MET A 36 -10.70 12.19 -1.30
N HIS A 37 -11.64 11.24 -1.23
CA HIS A 37 -11.37 9.81 -1.14
C HIS A 37 -11.23 9.13 -2.51
N ASP A 38 -11.35 9.87 -3.62
CA ASP A 38 -11.31 9.31 -4.96
C ASP A 38 -9.87 9.07 -5.43
N ILE A 39 -9.35 7.90 -5.09
CA ILE A 39 -8.01 7.47 -5.49
C ILE A 39 -7.90 7.26 -7.01
N CYS A 40 -8.98 6.80 -7.66
CA CYS A 40 -8.98 6.59 -9.11
C CYS A 40 -8.78 7.92 -9.83
N ARG A 41 -9.47 8.96 -9.37
CA ARG A 41 -9.29 10.31 -9.90
C ARG A 41 -7.87 10.85 -9.71
N PHE A 42 -7.23 10.54 -8.57
CA PHE A 42 -5.84 10.92 -8.33
C PHE A 42 -4.89 10.23 -9.31
N ILE A 43 -5.08 8.92 -9.53
CA ILE A 43 -4.29 8.13 -10.49
C ILE A 43 -4.44 8.69 -11.91
N GLU A 44 -5.67 8.95 -12.35
CA GLU A 44 -5.95 9.54 -13.67
C GLU A 44 -5.33 10.93 -13.86
N LEU A 45 -5.26 11.75 -12.81
CA LEU A 45 -4.61 13.06 -12.87
C LEU A 45 -3.07 12.92 -12.99
N ALA A 46 -2.48 11.95 -12.28
CA ALA A 46 -1.06 11.64 -12.40
C ALA A 46 -0.72 11.14 -13.81
N ASP A 47 -1.53 10.24 -14.35
CA ASP A 47 -1.38 9.70 -15.70
C ASP A 47 -1.42 10.81 -16.77
N LYS A 48 -2.41 11.70 -16.70
CA LYS A 48 -2.52 12.86 -17.60
C LYS A 48 -1.30 13.80 -17.59
N LEU A 49 -0.56 13.81 -16.49
CA LEU A 49 0.66 14.59 -16.34
C LEU A 49 1.93 13.79 -16.69
N GLY A 50 1.78 12.56 -17.15
CA GLY A 50 2.88 11.67 -17.52
C GLY A 50 3.66 11.12 -16.31
N LEU A 51 3.07 11.10 -15.12
CA LEU A 51 3.69 10.56 -13.92
C LEU A 51 3.37 9.06 -13.76
N TYR A 52 4.38 8.25 -13.58
CA TYR A 52 4.22 6.89 -13.04
C TYR A 52 3.83 6.94 -11.57
N MET A 53 3.29 5.83 -11.07
CA MET A 53 2.84 5.74 -9.68
C MET A 53 3.37 4.51 -8.97
N ILE A 54 3.79 4.72 -7.72
CA ILE A 54 4.02 3.67 -6.73
C ILE A 54 2.91 3.78 -5.70
N ILE A 55 2.13 2.72 -5.50
CA ILE A 55 1.01 2.71 -4.56
C ILE A 55 1.40 1.99 -3.28
N ARG A 56 1.08 2.60 -2.14
CA ARG A 56 1.24 2.01 -0.80
C ARG A 56 -0.15 1.77 -0.19
N PRO A 57 -0.77 0.62 -0.51
CA PRO A 57 -2.20 0.38 -0.23
C PRO A 57 -2.46 -0.14 1.17
N SER A 58 -1.47 -0.22 2.03
CA SER A 58 -1.62 -0.76 3.41
C SER A 58 -1.53 -2.30 3.48
N PRO A 59 -2.00 -2.95 4.59
CA PRO A 59 -2.96 -2.44 5.59
C PRO A 59 -2.41 -1.43 6.60
N TYR A 60 -1.12 -1.42 6.90
CA TYR A 60 -0.45 -0.45 7.76
C TYR A 60 0.50 0.41 6.94
N ILE A 61 0.44 1.74 7.10
CA ILE A 61 1.23 2.69 6.30
C ILE A 61 2.18 3.56 7.13
N CYS A 62 2.06 3.58 8.45
CA CYS A 62 2.76 4.52 9.33
C CYS A 62 2.46 5.98 8.97
N SER A 63 3.37 6.65 8.27
CA SER A 63 3.18 7.92 7.55
C SER A 63 2.72 9.09 8.43
N GLU A 64 3.04 9.07 9.74
CA GLU A 64 2.50 10.00 10.75
C GLU A 64 0.96 10.10 10.67
N TRP A 65 0.32 9.05 10.15
CA TRP A 65 -1.12 8.95 10.02
C TRP A 65 -1.73 8.27 11.25
N GLU A 66 -2.92 8.71 11.64
CA GLU A 66 -3.64 8.17 12.77
C GLU A 66 -3.72 6.65 12.72
N PHE A 67 -3.27 5.99 13.79
CA PHE A 67 -3.20 4.53 13.95
C PHE A 67 -2.46 3.82 12.79
N GLY A 68 -1.54 4.52 12.12
CA GLY A 68 -0.82 4.01 10.95
C GLY A 68 -1.72 3.60 9.79
N GLY A 69 -2.90 4.20 9.69
CA GLY A 69 -3.89 3.93 8.65
C GLY A 69 -4.86 2.77 8.96
N LEU A 70 -4.67 2.04 10.06
CA LEU A 70 -5.59 0.98 10.45
C LEU A 70 -6.91 1.56 10.99
N PRO A 71 -8.08 0.99 10.67
CA PRO A 71 -9.34 1.48 11.21
C PRO A 71 -9.54 1.07 12.67
N ALA A 72 -9.94 2.05 13.49
CA ALA A 72 -10.14 1.85 14.92
C ALA A 72 -11.20 0.80 15.27
N TRP A 73 -12.17 0.54 14.38
CA TRP A 73 -13.20 -0.48 14.60
C TRP A 73 -12.62 -1.91 14.71
N LEU A 74 -11.38 -2.16 14.25
CA LEU A 74 -10.69 -3.44 14.50
C LEU A 74 -10.56 -3.73 16.00
N LEU A 75 -10.37 -2.69 16.82
CA LEU A 75 -10.19 -2.82 18.28
C LEU A 75 -11.49 -3.09 19.06
N LYS A 76 -12.65 -3.15 18.38
CA LYS A 76 -13.91 -3.62 19.02
C LYS A 76 -13.79 -5.06 19.50
N ASP A 77 -13.00 -5.88 18.79
CA ASP A 77 -12.59 -7.19 19.28
C ASP A 77 -11.34 -7.05 20.19
N ARG A 78 -11.53 -7.26 21.50
CA ARG A 78 -10.44 -7.18 22.47
C ARG A 78 -9.34 -8.22 22.27
N ALA A 79 -9.61 -9.29 21.54
CA ALA A 79 -8.65 -10.32 21.20
C ALA A 79 -7.89 -10.03 19.89
N MET A 80 -8.23 -8.92 19.21
CA MET A 80 -7.63 -8.57 17.93
C MET A 80 -6.10 -8.44 18.05
N ARG A 81 -5.40 -9.12 17.13
CA ARG A 81 -3.95 -8.98 16.95
C ARG A 81 -3.73 -8.44 15.55
N LEU A 82 -3.06 -7.29 15.50
CA LEU A 82 -2.81 -6.55 14.26
C LEU A 82 -1.46 -6.92 13.66
N ARG A 83 -1.31 -6.70 12.36
CA ARG A 83 -0.05 -6.88 11.63
C ARG A 83 0.58 -8.26 11.87
N CYS A 84 -0.22 -9.31 11.77
CA CYS A 84 0.23 -10.70 11.90
C CYS A 84 -0.78 -11.66 11.26
N SER A 85 -0.45 -12.95 11.17
CA SER A 85 -1.30 -13.99 10.58
C SER A 85 -2.49 -14.42 11.47
N TYR A 86 -2.93 -13.55 12.40
CA TYR A 86 -4.15 -13.78 13.16
C TYR A 86 -5.39 -13.75 12.29
N LYS A 87 -6.11 -14.88 12.21
CA LYS A 87 -7.17 -15.09 11.22
C LYS A 87 -8.26 -14.01 11.18
N PRO A 88 -8.79 -13.48 12.30
CA PRO A 88 -9.75 -12.39 12.26
C PRO A 88 -9.21 -11.11 11.62
N TYR A 89 -7.93 -10.80 11.82
CA TYR A 89 -7.26 -9.67 11.18
C TYR A 89 -7.08 -9.92 9.68
N LEU A 90 -6.59 -11.11 9.28
CA LEU A 90 -6.46 -11.48 7.87
C LEU A 90 -7.79 -11.42 7.14
N ASN A 91 -8.89 -11.86 7.76
CA ASN A 91 -10.22 -11.77 7.18
C ASN A 91 -10.66 -10.31 6.95
N ALA A 92 -10.31 -9.40 7.87
CA ALA A 92 -10.62 -7.99 7.71
C ALA A 92 -9.79 -7.36 6.57
N VAL A 93 -8.50 -7.72 6.47
CA VAL A 93 -7.63 -7.30 5.37
C VAL A 93 -8.11 -7.83 4.02
N ASP A 94 -8.50 -9.12 3.93
CA ASP A 94 -9.06 -9.71 2.69
C ASP A 94 -10.33 -8.96 2.25
N SER A 95 -11.20 -8.62 3.21
CA SER A 95 -12.40 -7.81 2.94
C SER A 95 -12.04 -6.42 2.37
N TYR A 96 -11.07 -5.73 2.96
CA TYR A 96 -10.59 -4.44 2.47
C TYR A 96 -9.97 -4.56 1.07
N TYR A 97 -9.08 -5.52 0.87
CA TYR A 97 -8.41 -5.73 -0.40
C TYR A 97 -9.38 -6.17 -1.51
N SER A 98 -10.44 -6.91 -1.18
CA SER A 98 -11.48 -7.30 -2.15
C SER A 98 -12.21 -6.10 -2.77
N VAL A 99 -12.21 -4.95 -2.09
CA VAL A 99 -12.80 -3.70 -2.59
C VAL A 99 -11.75 -2.81 -3.24
N LEU A 100 -10.58 -2.65 -2.62
CA LEU A 100 -9.54 -1.73 -3.10
C LEU A 100 -8.83 -2.26 -4.36
N MET A 101 -8.34 -3.50 -4.34
CA MET A 101 -7.47 -4.00 -5.41
C MET A 101 -8.16 -4.03 -6.78
N PRO A 102 -9.44 -4.45 -6.92
CA PRO A 102 -10.14 -4.36 -8.20
C PRO A 102 -10.29 -2.92 -8.74
N LYS A 103 -10.26 -1.90 -7.86
CA LYS A 103 -10.24 -0.49 -8.30
C LYS A 103 -8.90 -0.07 -8.86
N LEU A 104 -7.80 -0.61 -8.33
CA LEU A 104 -6.44 -0.28 -8.75
C LEU A 104 -5.98 -1.10 -9.97
N ALA A 105 -6.47 -2.32 -10.10
CA ALA A 105 -6.04 -3.27 -11.13
C ALA A 105 -6.09 -2.71 -12.57
N PRO A 106 -7.12 -1.95 -13.00
CA PRO A 106 -7.16 -1.38 -14.34
C PRO A 106 -6.07 -0.35 -14.63
N TYR A 107 -5.51 0.28 -13.60
CA TYR A 107 -4.53 1.36 -13.75
C TYR A 107 -3.07 0.87 -13.72
N GLN A 108 -2.84 -0.43 -13.68
CA GLN A 108 -1.50 -1.00 -13.75
C GLN A 108 -0.89 -0.82 -15.14
N ILE A 109 0.44 -0.69 -15.20
CA ILE A 109 1.16 -0.50 -16.45
C ILE A 109 0.92 -1.66 -17.44
N ASP A 110 0.76 -2.87 -16.94
CA ASP A 110 0.43 -4.05 -17.75
C ASP A 110 -0.93 -3.94 -18.44
N ASN A 111 -1.82 -3.07 -17.94
CA ASN A 111 -3.15 -2.79 -18.49
C ASN A 111 -3.21 -1.42 -19.22
N GLY A 112 -2.06 -0.80 -19.47
CA GLY A 112 -1.98 0.50 -20.14
C GLY A 112 -2.15 1.70 -19.23
N GLY A 113 -2.14 1.51 -17.89
CA GLY A 113 -2.13 2.58 -16.90
C GLY A 113 -0.73 3.00 -16.47
N ASN A 114 -0.63 3.68 -15.34
CA ASN A 114 0.60 4.29 -14.85
C ASN A 114 1.12 3.73 -13.50
N ILE A 115 0.43 2.78 -12.89
CA ILE A 115 0.92 2.11 -11.67
C ILE A 115 2.00 1.12 -12.05
N ILE A 116 3.23 1.33 -11.54
CA ILE A 116 4.40 0.51 -11.86
C ILE A 116 4.80 -0.44 -10.74
N MET A 117 4.45 -0.14 -9.49
CA MET A 117 4.79 -0.94 -8.31
C MET A 117 3.74 -0.76 -7.22
N MET A 118 3.62 -1.76 -6.33
CA MET A 118 2.86 -1.65 -5.08
C MET A 118 3.69 -2.09 -3.89
N GLN A 119 3.61 -1.31 -2.80
CA GLN A 119 4.28 -1.67 -1.56
C GLN A 119 3.40 -2.62 -0.73
N ILE A 120 4.04 -3.55 -0.07
CA ILE A 120 3.43 -4.43 0.93
C ILE A 120 3.90 -4.00 2.31
N GLU A 121 2.95 -3.68 3.20
CA GLU A 121 3.20 -3.28 4.57
C GLU A 121 4.09 -2.02 4.69
N ASN A 122 4.58 -1.71 5.87
CA ASN A 122 5.53 -0.64 6.11
C ASN A 122 6.47 -1.00 7.25
N GLU A 123 7.76 -1.03 6.95
CA GLU A 123 8.84 -1.32 7.91
C GLU A 123 8.57 -2.54 8.78
N TYR A 124 7.96 -3.57 8.17
CA TYR A 124 7.51 -4.73 8.92
C TYR A 124 8.66 -5.50 9.58
N GLY A 125 9.84 -5.49 8.99
CA GLY A 125 11.03 -6.12 9.55
C GLY A 125 11.47 -5.55 10.90
N TYR A 126 11.08 -4.32 11.23
CA TYR A 126 11.30 -3.73 12.57
C TYR A 126 10.16 -4.03 13.54
N TYR A 127 8.98 -4.37 13.03
CA TYR A 127 7.80 -4.64 13.85
C TYR A 127 7.63 -6.12 14.19
N GLY A 128 7.89 -7.00 13.24
CA GLY A 128 7.64 -8.44 13.39
C GLY A 128 8.43 -9.30 12.42
N ASN A 129 8.20 -10.60 12.53
CA ASN A 129 8.86 -11.62 11.71
C ASN A 129 7.89 -12.68 11.16
N ASP A 130 6.60 -12.36 11.07
CA ASP A 130 5.57 -13.26 10.56
C ASP A 130 5.56 -13.21 9.01
N THR A 131 6.41 -14.03 8.39
CA THR A 131 6.51 -14.14 6.94
C THR A 131 5.20 -14.61 6.31
N SER A 132 4.43 -15.47 6.99
CA SER A 132 3.12 -15.93 6.50
C SER A 132 2.11 -14.78 6.36
N TYR A 133 2.22 -13.76 7.21
CA TYR A 133 1.42 -12.54 7.08
C TYR A 133 1.77 -11.76 5.80
N LEU A 134 3.06 -11.55 5.54
CA LEU A 134 3.50 -10.84 4.33
C LEU A 134 3.14 -11.61 3.05
N GLU A 135 3.31 -12.93 3.07
CA GLU A 135 2.90 -13.81 1.98
C GLU A 135 1.38 -13.73 1.74
N PHE A 136 0.58 -13.73 2.81
CA PHE A 136 -0.86 -13.55 2.72
C PHE A 136 -1.23 -12.22 2.04
N LEU A 137 -0.57 -11.12 2.41
CA LEU A 137 -0.82 -9.81 1.79
C LEU A 137 -0.51 -9.86 0.28
N ARG A 138 0.68 -10.35 -0.09
CA ARG A 138 1.10 -10.53 -1.47
C ARG A 138 0.08 -11.36 -2.27
N ASP A 139 -0.25 -12.54 -1.76
CA ASP A 139 -1.09 -13.49 -2.47
C ASP A 139 -2.53 -13.01 -2.58
N THR A 140 -3.01 -12.27 -1.57
CA THR A 140 -4.33 -11.64 -1.59
C THR A 140 -4.38 -10.51 -2.63
N MET A 141 -3.35 -9.67 -2.73
CA MET A 141 -3.27 -8.65 -3.77
C MET A 141 -3.23 -9.29 -5.16
N ARG A 142 -2.44 -10.37 -5.36
CA ARG A 142 -2.43 -11.17 -6.60
C ARG A 142 -3.81 -11.74 -6.93
N LYS A 143 -4.49 -12.33 -5.95
CA LYS A 143 -5.84 -12.88 -6.08
C LYS A 143 -6.83 -11.84 -6.64
N TYR A 144 -6.69 -10.59 -6.26
CA TYR A 144 -7.57 -9.49 -6.69
C TYR A 144 -7.02 -8.71 -7.90
N GLY A 145 -6.09 -9.28 -8.66
CA GLY A 145 -5.70 -8.82 -9.99
C GLY A 145 -4.50 -7.90 -10.05
N ILE A 146 -3.70 -7.81 -8.99
CA ILE A 146 -2.46 -7.04 -9.03
C ILE A 146 -1.34 -7.86 -9.68
N THR A 147 -0.73 -7.33 -10.75
CA THR A 147 0.32 -7.99 -11.54
C THR A 147 1.68 -7.30 -11.43
N VAL A 148 1.71 -5.99 -11.17
CA VAL A 148 2.95 -5.23 -11.02
C VAL A 148 3.85 -5.75 -9.90
N PRO A 149 5.17 -5.47 -9.93
CA PRO A 149 6.09 -5.84 -8.88
C PRO A 149 5.65 -5.35 -7.50
N PHE A 150 5.90 -6.19 -6.49
CA PHE A 150 5.75 -5.81 -5.09
C PHE A 150 7.09 -5.45 -4.49
N VAL A 151 7.06 -4.44 -3.64
CA VAL A 151 8.22 -3.92 -2.92
C VAL A 151 7.89 -3.79 -1.44
N THR A 152 8.92 -3.71 -0.61
CA THR A 152 8.81 -3.34 0.81
C THR A 152 9.64 -2.10 1.08
N SER A 153 9.44 -1.49 2.23
CA SER A 153 10.21 -0.35 2.71
C SER A 153 10.74 -0.72 4.09
N ASP A 154 11.91 -1.33 4.12
CA ASP A 154 12.57 -1.79 5.35
C ASP A 154 14.02 -1.32 5.36
N GLY A 155 14.55 -1.03 6.54
CA GLY A 155 15.95 -0.68 6.70
C GLY A 155 16.88 -1.90 6.57
N PRO A 156 18.20 -1.67 6.50
CA PRO A 156 19.22 -2.68 6.21
C PRO A 156 19.32 -3.81 7.27
N TRP A 157 18.70 -3.65 8.42
CA TRP A 157 18.74 -4.60 9.53
C TRP A 157 17.60 -5.63 9.51
N SER A 158 16.66 -5.54 8.57
CA SER A 158 15.48 -6.42 8.52
C SER A 158 15.72 -7.64 7.62
N GLU A 159 16.42 -8.65 8.15
CA GLU A 159 16.70 -9.90 7.42
C GLU A 159 15.43 -10.67 6.99
N PHE A 160 14.29 -10.44 7.66
CA PHE A 160 13.07 -11.21 7.46
C PHE A 160 12.35 -10.90 6.16
N VAL A 161 12.44 -9.70 5.66
CA VAL A 161 11.74 -9.25 4.45
C VAL A 161 12.28 -9.92 3.19
N PHE A 162 13.59 -10.15 3.13
CA PHE A 162 14.22 -10.83 1.99
C PHE A 162 13.75 -12.28 1.80
N LYS A 163 13.29 -12.94 2.87
CA LYS A 163 12.77 -14.31 2.81
C LYS A 163 11.39 -14.41 2.16
N SER A 164 10.64 -13.31 2.09
CA SER A 164 9.33 -13.25 1.42
C SER A 164 9.40 -13.11 -0.10
N GLY A 165 10.60 -12.96 -0.68
CA GLY A 165 10.81 -12.80 -2.13
C GLY A 165 10.40 -11.44 -2.69
N MET A 166 10.33 -10.42 -1.83
CA MET A 166 10.03 -9.04 -2.22
C MET A 166 11.30 -8.19 -2.26
N VAL A 167 11.30 -7.16 -3.10
CA VAL A 167 12.41 -6.19 -3.20
C VAL A 167 12.15 -5.04 -2.22
N CYS A 168 13.15 -4.68 -1.43
CA CYS A 168 13.09 -3.54 -0.54
C CYS A 168 13.54 -2.26 -1.26
N LEU A 169 12.66 -1.25 -1.34
CA LEU A 169 12.99 0.05 -1.96
C LEU A 169 13.91 0.89 -1.08
N LEU A 170 13.71 0.88 0.23
CA LEU A 170 14.48 1.72 1.15
C LEU A 170 15.96 1.29 1.20
N TYR A 171 16.22 -0.01 1.14
CA TYR A 171 17.58 -0.54 1.11
C TYR A 171 18.42 -0.06 -0.08
N THR A 172 17.75 0.21 -1.21
CA THR A 172 18.43 0.73 -2.40
C THR A 172 18.65 2.24 -2.37
N SER A 173 17.92 2.99 -1.55
CA SER A 173 18.08 4.42 -1.40
C SER A 173 19.19 4.83 -0.40
N ASP A 174 19.42 4.04 0.65
CA ASP A 174 20.50 4.28 1.63
C ASP A 174 21.91 4.05 1.03
N ALA A 175 22.03 3.40 -0.10
CA ALA A 175 23.30 3.25 -0.83
C ALA A 175 23.78 4.53 -1.53
N ALA A 176 23.02 5.63 -1.46
CA ALA A 176 23.38 6.91 -2.07
C ALA A 176 24.06 7.90 -1.09
N ASP A 177 24.15 7.55 0.18
CA ASP A 177 24.75 8.40 1.25
C ASP A 177 26.17 7.96 1.67
N ASP A 178 26.80 7.00 0.96
CA ASP A 178 28.21 6.58 1.17
C ASP A 178 29.18 7.22 0.15
#